data_724d2f5bfb40875499a85117fa8a93a4
#
_entry.id   724d2f5bfb40875499a85117fa8a93a4
#
_cell.length_a   1.000
_cell.length_b   1.000
_cell.length_c   1.000
_cell.angle_alpha   90.00
_cell.angle_beta   90.00
_cell.angle_gamma   90.00
#
_symmetry.space_group_name_H-M   'P 1'
#
loop_
_entity.id
_entity.type
_entity.pdbx_description
1 polymer ?
#
loop_
_entity_poly.entity_id
_entity_poly.type
_entity_poly.pdbx_seq_one_letter_code
_entity_poly.pdbx_strand_id
1 'polypeptide(L)'
;TPVVTLYHFDLPQALQDKYGGWSSRQCIKDYERYVRVCFENFGDRVHYWLTINEQNMMVIYQSGGMNLHEKYQANHHMLLAQARAMIACHEMLPDAKIAPAPNITVVYPASSSPEDYLASMDYDQLRNRMYLDVAVFGKYPEAFMEYLNQRGVDLDIEAGDFETLAAAK
;
A
#
# COMPACT_ATOMS: atom_id res chain seq x y z
N THR A 1 -6.68 23.91 7.39
CA THR A 1 -6.18 22.70 8.06
C THR A 1 -5.28 21.95 7.08
N PRO A 2 -4.01 21.67 7.42
CA PRO A 2 -3.11 20.92 6.54
C PRO A 2 -3.54 19.43 6.46
N VAL A 3 -3.36 18.86 5.28
CA VAL A 3 -3.38 17.40 5.03
C VAL A 3 -2.01 17.05 4.46
N VAL A 4 -1.24 16.25 5.17
CA VAL A 4 0.16 15.99 4.84
C VAL A 4 0.34 14.57 4.32
N THR A 5 0.96 14.43 3.15
CA THR A 5 1.33 13.16 2.57
C THR A 5 2.77 12.82 2.96
N LEU A 6 2.95 11.66 3.59
CA LEU A 6 4.25 11.21 4.10
C LEU A 6 5.19 10.72 2.99
N TYR A 7 4.64 10.12 1.94
CA TYR A 7 5.41 9.65 0.78
C TYR A 7 4.68 9.93 -0.53
N HIS A 8 5.35 10.64 -1.46
CA HIS A 8 4.81 11.00 -2.76
C HIS A 8 5.85 10.78 -3.88
N PHE A 9 6.25 9.52 -4.12
CA PHE A 9 7.22 9.07 -5.12
C PHE A 9 8.67 9.58 -4.91
N ASP A 10 8.98 10.06 -3.73
CA ASP A 10 10.22 10.74 -3.37
C ASP A 10 11.14 9.88 -2.50
N LEU A 11 11.29 8.60 -2.87
CA LEU A 11 12.19 7.69 -2.17
C LEU A 11 13.63 8.25 -2.17
N PRO A 12 14.28 8.39 -0.99
CA PRO A 12 15.65 8.83 -0.94
C PRO A 12 16.59 7.92 -1.74
N GLN A 13 17.38 8.51 -2.65
CA GLN A 13 18.30 7.76 -3.52
C GLN A 13 19.23 6.84 -2.72
N ALA A 14 19.66 7.28 -1.52
CA ALA A 14 20.50 6.48 -0.65
C ALA A 14 19.87 5.13 -0.23
N LEU A 15 18.54 5.06 -0.08
CA LEU A 15 17.85 3.81 0.22
C LEU A 15 17.73 2.92 -1.02
N GLN A 16 17.52 3.54 -2.19
CA GLN A 16 17.53 2.82 -3.46
C GLN A 16 18.92 2.20 -3.73
N ASP A 17 19.98 2.96 -3.55
CA ASP A 17 21.37 2.49 -3.80
C ASP A 17 21.81 1.43 -2.79
N LYS A 18 21.36 1.55 -1.53
CA LYS A 18 21.80 0.66 -0.45
C LYS A 18 21.18 -0.74 -0.51
N TYR A 19 19.89 -0.84 -0.85
CA TYR A 19 19.16 -2.11 -0.79
C TYR A 19 17.98 -2.24 -1.78
N GLY A 20 17.86 -1.34 -2.76
CA GLY A 20 16.80 -1.40 -3.77
C GLY A 20 15.45 -0.85 -3.34
N GLY A 21 15.41 0.01 -2.31
CA GLY A 21 14.19 0.68 -1.89
C GLY A 21 13.07 -0.28 -1.50
N TRP A 22 11.90 -0.12 -2.11
CA TRP A 22 10.71 -0.93 -1.83
C TRP A 22 10.83 -2.42 -2.21
N SER A 23 11.85 -2.79 -3.00
CA SER A 23 12.16 -4.20 -3.25
C SER A 23 12.69 -4.91 -2.01
N SER A 24 13.16 -4.17 -1.02
CA SER A 24 13.69 -4.72 0.22
C SER A 24 12.75 -4.48 1.40
N ARG A 25 12.58 -5.50 2.22
CA ARG A 25 11.84 -5.44 3.49
C ARG A 25 12.43 -4.43 4.49
N GLN A 26 13.72 -4.08 4.35
CA GLN A 26 14.34 -3.03 5.17
C GLN A 26 13.65 -1.67 4.99
N CYS A 27 13.09 -1.38 3.82
CA CYS A 27 12.37 -0.13 3.56
C CYS A 27 11.18 0.09 4.50
N ILE A 28 10.53 -0.99 4.94
CA ILE A 28 9.41 -0.93 5.90
C ILE A 28 9.86 -0.27 7.20
N LYS A 29 11.02 -0.70 7.74
CA LYS A 29 11.58 -0.18 9.00
C LYS A 29 12.05 1.25 8.86
N ASP A 30 12.69 1.59 7.75
CA ASP A 30 13.19 2.94 7.51
C ASP A 30 12.03 3.92 7.28
N TYR A 31 10.95 3.48 6.60
CA TYR A 31 9.74 4.28 6.46
C TYR A 31 9.03 4.49 7.81
N GLU A 32 8.86 3.45 8.63
CA GLU A 32 8.28 3.57 9.97
C GLU A 32 9.07 4.57 10.82
N ARG A 33 10.40 4.50 10.80
CA ARG A 33 11.24 5.44 11.53
C ARG A 33 11.05 6.88 11.04
N TYR A 34 10.98 7.08 9.72
CA TYR A 34 10.73 8.39 9.13
C TYR A 34 9.38 8.96 9.56
N VAL A 35 8.31 8.18 9.48
CA VAL A 35 6.97 8.68 9.86
C VAL A 35 6.87 9.01 11.34
N ARG A 36 7.51 8.23 12.23
CA ARG A 36 7.58 8.54 13.67
C ARG A 36 8.24 9.89 13.91
N VAL A 37 9.35 10.19 13.23
CA VAL A 37 9.99 11.51 13.29
C VAL A 37 9.06 12.62 12.80
N CYS A 38 8.28 12.39 11.73
CA CYS A 38 7.28 13.35 11.28
C CYS A 38 6.19 13.60 12.32
N PHE A 39 5.68 12.56 12.97
CA PHE A 39 4.65 12.67 13.99
C PHE A 39 5.16 13.40 15.23
N GLU A 40 6.37 13.11 15.69
CA GLU A 40 7.02 13.81 16.82
C GLU A 40 7.18 15.32 16.58
N ASN A 41 7.55 15.70 15.35
CA ASN A 41 7.90 17.10 15.07
C ASN A 41 6.74 17.94 14.54
N PHE A 42 5.68 17.33 14.01
CA PHE A 42 4.59 18.05 13.36
C PHE A 42 3.20 17.66 13.86
N GLY A 43 3.07 16.64 14.70
CA GLY A 43 1.79 16.13 15.19
C GLY A 43 0.97 17.13 15.98
N ASP A 44 1.63 18.15 16.57
CA ASP A 44 0.97 19.27 17.25
C ASP A 44 0.18 20.19 16.29
N ARG A 45 0.50 20.18 15.00
CA ARG A 45 -0.04 21.09 13.97
C ARG A 45 -0.79 20.36 12.84
N VAL A 46 -0.48 19.08 12.63
CA VAL A 46 -1.04 18.25 11.55
C VAL A 46 -1.94 17.18 12.14
N HIS A 47 -3.24 17.25 11.84
CA HIS A 47 -4.24 16.28 12.30
C HIS A 47 -4.71 15.33 11.21
N TYR A 48 -4.32 15.55 9.95
CA TYR A 48 -4.70 14.73 8.80
C TYR A 48 -3.45 14.29 8.04
N TRP A 49 -3.25 12.98 7.97
CA TRP A 49 -2.09 12.38 7.34
C TRP A 49 -2.50 11.43 6.22
N LEU A 50 -1.74 11.44 5.15
CA LEU A 50 -1.81 10.43 4.09
C LEU A 50 -0.49 9.64 4.10
N THR A 51 -0.58 8.31 4.06
CA THR A 51 0.60 7.44 4.15
C THR A 51 1.41 7.47 2.86
N ILE A 52 0.92 6.76 1.84
CA ILE A 52 1.57 6.60 0.54
C ILE A 52 0.62 7.11 -0.55
N ASN A 53 1.09 8.06 -1.34
CA ASN A 53 0.34 8.57 -2.48
C ASN A 53 0.33 7.56 -3.62
N GLU A 54 -0.86 7.28 -4.15
CA GLU A 54 -1.08 6.51 -5.38
C GLU A 54 -0.23 5.23 -5.49
N GLN A 55 -0.15 4.44 -4.42
CA GLN A 55 0.64 3.20 -4.40
C GLN A 55 0.31 2.29 -5.58
N ASN A 56 -0.97 2.20 -5.95
CA ASN A 56 -1.43 1.42 -7.09
C ASN A 56 -0.84 1.89 -8.42
N MET A 57 -0.59 3.19 -8.58
CA MET A 57 0.04 3.73 -9.80
C MET A 57 1.51 3.34 -9.89
N MET A 58 2.22 3.26 -8.76
CA MET A 58 3.60 2.75 -8.73
C MET A 58 3.66 1.29 -9.19
N VAL A 59 2.77 0.45 -8.69
CA VAL A 59 2.71 -0.97 -9.06
C VAL A 59 2.34 -1.15 -10.54
N ILE A 60 1.38 -0.38 -11.05
CA ILE A 60 0.88 -0.52 -12.42
C ILE A 60 1.86 0.07 -13.44
N TYR A 61 2.40 1.26 -13.19
CA TYR A 61 3.11 2.05 -14.22
C TYR A 61 4.60 2.27 -13.93
N GLN A 62 5.03 2.32 -12.68
CA GLN A 62 6.42 2.69 -12.34
C GLN A 62 7.35 1.51 -12.03
N SER A 63 6.84 0.30 -12.14
CA SER A 63 7.60 -0.92 -11.86
C SER A 63 8.58 -1.33 -12.98
N GLY A 64 9.09 -0.37 -13.76
CA GLY A 64 9.86 -0.56 -14.97
C GLY A 64 10.90 -1.70 -14.92
N GLY A 65 10.68 -2.73 -15.71
CA GLY A 65 11.56 -3.91 -15.79
C GLY A 65 11.32 -4.99 -14.74
N MET A 66 10.54 -4.75 -13.71
CA MET A 66 10.18 -5.76 -12.69
C MET A 66 9.25 -6.83 -13.27
N ASN A 67 9.51 -8.09 -12.95
CA ASN A 67 8.55 -9.17 -13.21
C ASN A 67 7.35 -9.08 -12.25
N LEU A 68 6.35 -9.94 -12.44
CA LEU A 68 5.11 -9.88 -11.67
C LEU A 68 5.32 -10.14 -10.16
N HIS A 69 6.20 -11.08 -9.82
CA HIS A 69 6.57 -11.36 -8.43
C HIS A 69 7.22 -10.14 -7.77
N GLU A 70 8.24 -9.55 -8.39
CA GLU A 70 8.94 -8.38 -7.87
C GLU A 70 8.01 -7.20 -7.63
N LYS A 71 7.07 -6.96 -8.55
CA LYS A 71 6.03 -5.91 -8.42
C LYS A 71 5.18 -6.10 -7.18
N TYR A 72 4.61 -7.28 -7.03
CA TYR A 72 3.67 -7.52 -5.93
C TYR A 72 4.39 -7.75 -4.61
N GLN A 73 5.65 -8.20 -4.63
CA GLN A 73 6.48 -8.23 -3.43
C GLN A 73 6.81 -6.81 -2.93
N ALA A 74 7.21 -5.91 -3.81
CA ALA A 74 7.42 -4.50 -3.45
C ALA A 74 6.11 -3.86 -2.95
N ASN A 75 4.98 -4.17 -3.59
CA ASN A 75 3.66 -3.73 -3.14
C ASN A 75 3.31 -4.25 -1.74
N HIS A 76 3.63 -5.52 -1.44
CA HIS A 76 3.45 -6.09 -0.11
C HIS A 76 4.25 -5.33 0.95
N HIS A 77 5.52 -5.01 0.67
CA HIS A 77 6.35 -4.19 1.55
C HIS A 77 5.76 -2.79 1.78
N MET A 78 5.23 -2.16 0.73
CA MET A 78 4.57 -0.85 0.86
C MET A 78 3.29 -0.93 1.69
N LEU A 79 2.47 -1.97 1.55
CA LEU A 79 1.26 -2.17 2.37
C LEU A 79 1.62 -2.38 3.84
N LEU A 80 2.67 -3.13 4.14
CA LEU A 80 3.17 -3.28 5.51
C LEU A 80 3.73 -1.97 6.08
N ALA A 81 4.47 -1.21 5.28
CA ALA A 81 4.99 0.10 5.66
C ALA A 81 3.84 1.08 5.98
N GLN A 82 2.81 1.10 5.14
CA GLN A 82 1.58 1.84 5.37
C GLN A 82 0.89 1.43 6.68
N ALA A 83 0.72 0.12 6.90
CA ALA A 83 0.11 -0.40 8.12
C ALA A 83 0.88 0.05 9.37
N ARG A 84 2.22 -0.05 9.36
CA ARG A 84 3.06 0.43 10.47
C ARG A 84 2.95 1.93 10.70
N ALA A 85 2.84 2.72 9.63
CA ALA A 85 2.61 4.16 9.75
C ALA A 85 1.26 4.48 10.39
N MET A 86 0.20 3.73 10.03
CA MET A 86 -1.14 3.90 10.60
C MET A 86 -1.14 3.52 12.09
N ILE A 87 -0.53 2.39 12.47
CA ILE A 87 -0.35 1.97 13.86
C ILE A 87 0.41 3.03 14.65
N ALA A 88 1.55 3.51 14.14
CA ALA A 88 2.35 4.54 14.80
C ALA A 88 1.58 5.86 14.98
N CYS A 89 0.74 6.24 14.00
CA CYS A 89 -0.12 7.41 14.11
C CYS A 89 -1.12 7.27 15.25
N HIS A 90 -1.83 6.13 15.32
CA HIS A 90 -2.81 5.86 16.37
C HIS A 90 -2.17 5.82 17.78
N GLU A 91 -0.94 5.30 17.88
CA GLU A 91 -0.17 5.27 19.14
C GLU A 91 0.27 6.67 19.60
N MET A 92 0.78 7.48 18.66
CA MET A 92 1.45 8.75 18.98
C MET A 92 0.50 9.96 18.95
N LEU A 93 -0.52 9.91 18.10
CA LEU A 93 -1.44 11.01 17.79
C LEU A 93 -2.89 10.51 17.81
N PRO A 94 -3.46 10.18 18.97
CA PRO A 94 -4.78 9.52 19.07
C PRO A 94 -5.93 10.33 18.46
N ASP A 95 -5.79 11.65 18.38
CA ASP A 95 -6.81 12.55 17.79
C ASP A 95 -6.60 12.81 16.29
N ALA A 96 -5.48 12.36 15.71
CA ALA A 96 -5.21 12.52 14.29
C ALA A 96 -5.95 11.46 13.45
N LYS A 97 -6.07 11.76 12.16
CA LYS A 97 -6.62 10.83 11.17
C LYS A 97 -5.54 10.51 10.16
N ILE A 98 -5.42 9.24 9.82
CA ILE A 98 -4.47 8.76 8.82
C ILE A 98 -5.15 7.79 7.87
N ALA A 99 -4.80 7.87 6.58
CA ALA A 99 -5.35 6.98 5.55
C ALA A 99 -4.35 6.82 4.38
N PRO A 100 -4.47 5.78 3.55
CA PRO A 100 -3.83 5.75 2.24
C PRO A 100 -4.46 6.78 1.28
N ALA A 101 -3.75 7.08 0.19
CA ALA A 101 -4.25 7.92 -0.88
C ALA A 101 -4.19 7.21 -2.24
N PRO A 102 -4.93 6.10 -2.46
CA PRO A 102 -4.92 5.42 -3.73
C PRO A 102 -5.61 6.23 -4.83
N ASN A 103 -5.13 6.09 -6.05
CA ASN A 103 -5.76 6.67 -7.24
C ASN A 103 -6.92 5.77 -7.68
N ILE A 104 -8.14 6.11 -7.31
CA ILE A 104 -9.32 5.31 -7.60
C ILE A 104 -9.89 5.63 -8.98
N THR A 105 -10.17 4.59 -9.75
CA THR A 105 -10.85 4.70 -11.05
C THR A 105 -12.13 3.84 -11.03
N VAL A 106 -13.25 4.44 -11.38
CA VAL A 106 -14.49 3.68 -11.53
C VAL A 106 -14.37 2.75 -12.73
N VAL A 107 -14.69 1.49 -12.54
CA VAL A 107 -14.62 0.46 -13.58
C VAL A 107 -16.05 0.02 -13.95
N TYR A 108 -16.35 0.10 -15.24
CA TYR A 108 -17.64 -0.35 -15.80
C TYR A 108 -17.41 -1.50 -16.77
N PRO A 109 -18.31 -2.49 -16.82
CA PRO A 109 -18.29 -3.51 -17.86
C PRO A 109 -18.54 -2.86 -19.24
N ALA A 110 -17.89 -3.39 -20.28
CA ALA A 110 -18.06 -2.90 -21.66
C ALA A 110 -19.46 -3.16 -22.21
N SER A 111 -20.10 -4.24 -21.77
CA SER A 111 -21.50 -4.57 -22.09
C SER A 111 -22.17 -5.28 -20.90
N SER A 112 -23.44 -5.66 -21.06
CA SER A 112 -24.18 -6.45 -20.07
C SER A 112 -23.87 -7.96 -20.12
N SER A 113 -22.86 -8.39 -20.87
CA SER A 113 -22.47 -9.80 -20.91
C SER A 113 -21.84 -10.22 -19.58
N PRO A 114 -22.01 -11.49 -19.17
CA PRO A 114 -21.34 -12.01 -17.96
C PRO A 114 -19.81 -11.89 -18.03
N GLU A 115 -19.22 -12.07 -19.21
CA GLU A 115 -17.78 -12.02 -19.44
C GLU A 115 -17.24 -10.60 -19.20
N ASP A 116 -17.91 -9.58 -19.73
CA ASP A 116 -17.53 -8.18 -19.53
C ASP A 116 -17.69 -7.74 -18.07
N TYR A 117 -18.74 -8.25 -17.42
CA TYR A 117 -18.96 -7.99 -16.01
C TYR A 117 -17.86 -8.61 -15.14
N LEU A 118 -17.48 -9.87 -15.37
CA LEU A 118 -16.39 -10.52 -14.66
C LEU A 118 -15.06 -9.80 -14.91
N ALA A 119 -14.75 -9.45 -16.16
CA ALA A 119 -13.55 -8.70 -16.49
C ALA A 119 -13.48 -7.34 -15.77
N SER A 120 -14.62 -6.66 -15.64
CA SER A 120 -14.67 -5.39 -14.88
C SER A 120 -14.44 -5.59 -13.39
N MET A 121 -14.96 -6.66 -12.80
CA MET A 121 -14.70 -7.01 -11.40
C MET A 121 -13.24 -7.35 -11.15
N ASP A 122 -12.62 -8.16 -12.01
CA ASP A 122 -11.20 -8.51 -11.90
C ASP A 122 -10.31 -7.28 -12.00
N TYR A 123 -10.60 -6.39 -12.92
CA TYR A 123 -9.85 -5.14 -13.06
C TYR A 123 -10.04 -4.23 -11.84
N ASP A 124 -11.27 -4.06 -11.33
CA ASP A 124 -11.55 -3.28 -10.12
C ASP A 124 -10.81 -3.86 -8.90
N GLN A 125 -10.74 -5.19 -8.81
CA GLN A 125 -10.00 -5.88 -7.76
C GLN A 125 -8.53 -5.48 -7.73
N LEU A 126 -7.87 -5.49 -8.88
CA LEU A 126 -6.44 -5.18 -8.99
C LEU A 126 -6.16 -3.67 -8.92
N ARG A 127 -7.08 -2.86 -9.44
CA ARG A 127 -6.89 -1.42 -9.58
C ARG A 127 -7.23 -0.65 -8.31
N ASN A 128 -8.27 -1.09 -7.59
CA ASN A 128 -8.86 -0.37 -6.47
C ASN A 128 -8.92 -1.20 -5.19
N ARG A 129 -9.62 -2.35 -5.22
CA ARG A 129 -10.01 -3.06 -4.01
C ARG A 129 -8.85 -3.64 -3.24
N MET A 130 -7.82 -4.16 -3.90
CA MET A 130 -6.63 -4.68 -3.22
C MET A 130 -6.05 -3.65 -2.23
N TYR A 131 -6.05 -2.37 -2.58
CA TYR A 131 -5.51 -1.29 -1.73
C TYR A 131 -6.51 -0.85 -0.66
N LEU A 132 -7.78 -0.72 -1.04
CA LEU A 132 -8.84 -0.30 -0.12
C LEU A 132 -9.14 -1.37 0.92
N ASP A 133 -9.28 -2.61 0.51
CA ASP A 133 -9.66 -3.71 1.39
C ASP A 133 -8.56 -4.01 2.42
N VAL A 134 -7.29 -3.90 2.03
CA VAL A 134 -6.18 -4.02 2.98
C VAL A 134 -6.22 -2.90 4.02
N ALA A 135 -6.49 -1.66 3.61
CA ALA A 135 -6.55 -0.54 4.54
C ALA A 135 -7.77 -0.59 5.47
N VAL A 136 -8.92 -1.09 4.98
CA VAL A 136 -10.20 -1.08 5.73
C VAL A 136 -10.39 -2.36 6.54
N PHE A 137 -10.05 -3.51 5.94
CA PHE A 137 -10.32 -4.82 6.55
C PHE A 137 -9.05 -5.52 7.09
N GLY A 138 -7.87 -4.96 6.83
CA GLY A 138 -6.59 -5.49 7.29
C GLY A 138 -6.21 -6.84 6.67
N LYS A 139 -6.73 -7.15 5.49
CA LYS A 139 -6.44 -8.41 4.79
C LYS A 139 -6.53 -8.25 3.27
N TYR A 140 -5.80 -9.10 2.57
CA TYR A 140 -5.95 -9.20 1.13
C TYR A 140 -7.32 -9.75 0.74
N PRO A 141 -7.92 -9.24 -0.36
CA PRO A 141 -9.07 -9.88 -0.97
C PRO A 141 -8.71 -11.28 -1.50
N GLU A 142 -9.61 -12.24 -1.32
CA GLU A 142 -9.41 -13.61 -1.81
C GLU A 142 -9.18 -13.65 -3.32
N ALA A 143 -9.92 -12.86 -4.09
CA ALA A 143 -9.77 -12.76 -5.55
C ALA A 143 -8.37 -12.27 -5.96
N PHE A 144 -7.73 -11.39 -5.18
CA PHE A 144 -6.36 -10.98 -5.45
C PHE A 144 -5.35 -12.11 -5.19
N MET A 145 -5.52 -12.85 -4.10
CA MET A 145 -4.64 -13.99 -3.80
C MET A 145 -4.79 -15.10 -4.85
N GLU A 146 -6.01 -15.35 -5.30
CA GLU A 146 -6.28 -16.29 -6.40
C GLU A 146 -5.65 -15.82 -7.72
N TYR A 147 -5.74 -14.53 -8.03
CA TYR A 147 -5.06 -13.94 -9.20
C TYR A 147 -3.55 -14.19 -9.20
N LEU A 148 -2.88 -14.06 -8.05
CA LEU A 148 -1.46 -14.36 -7.90
C LEU A 148 -1.18 -15.86 -8.09
N ASN A 149 -1.95 -16.69 -7.42
CA ASN A 149 -1.83 -18.15 -7.47
C ASN A 149 -1.93 -18.67 -8.92
N GLN A 150 -2.94 -18.23 -9.68
CA GLN A 150 -3.12 -18.61 -11.10
C GLN A 150 -1.96 -18.22 -12.00
N ARG A 151 -1.13 -17.26 -11.57
CA ARG A 151 0.07 -16.78 -12.29
C ARG A 151 1.38 -17.30 -11.73
N GLY A 152 1.31 -18.22 -10.76
CA GLY A 152 2.48 -18.79 -10.11
C GLY A 152 3.31 -17.75 -9.35
N VAL A 153 2.63 -16.75 -8.77
CA VAL A 153 3.28 -15.70 -7.95
C VAL A 153 3.05 -16.00 -6.48
N ASP A 154 4.09 -16.44 -5.80
CA ASP A 154 4.13 -16.59 -4.36
C ASP A 154 4.83 -15.40 -3.73
N LEU A 155 4.15 -14.70 -2.82
CA LEU A 155 4.76 -13.61 -2.06
C LEU A 155 5.55 -14.16 -0.86
N ASP A 156 6.70 -13.56 -0.59
CA ASP A 156 7.47 -13.80 0.64
C ASP A 156 6.78 -13.13 1.82
N ILE A 157 5.80 -13.84 2.39
CA ILE A 157 5.03 -13.41 3.56
C ILE A 157 5.69 -13.99 4.81
N GLU A 158 6.10 -13.12 5.72
CA GLU A 158 6.69 -13.54 7.00
C GLU A 158 5.64 -13.65 8.11
N ALA A 159 5.98 -14.39 9.16
CA ALA A 159 5.15 -14.45 10.36
C ALA A 159 4.94 -13.04 10.94
N GLY A 160 3.68 -12.68 11.21
CA GLY A 160 3.30 -11.36 11.73
C GLY A 160 2.90 -10.33 10.68
N ASP A 161 3.03 -10.62 9.36
CA ASP A 161 2.65 -9.67 8.32
C ASP A 161 1.13 -9.44 8.29
N PHE A 162 0.36 -10.50 8.29
CA PHE A 162 -1.11 -10.39 8.30
C PHE A 162 -1.62 -9.76 9.60
N GLU A 163 -0.99 -10.07 10.73
CA GLU A 163 -1.31 -9.44 12.01
C GLU A 163 -1.00 -7.94 11.98
N THR A 164 0.09 -7.53 11.32
CA THR A 164 0.43 -6.12 11.12
C THR A 164 -0.62 -5.41 10.27
N LEU A 165 -1.04 -6.01 9.14
CA LEU A 165 -2.10 -5.45 8.31
C LEU A 165 -3.42 -5.33 9.08
N ALA A 166 -3.78 -6.37 9.84
CA ALA A 166 -5.01 -6.40 10.62
C ALA A 166 -5.03 -5.38 11.78
N ALA A 167 -3.88 -5.08 12.36
CA ALA A 167 -3.76 -4.11 13.45
C ALA A 167 -3.85 -2.66 13.01
N ALA A 168 -3.71 -2.36 11.72
CA ALA A 168 -3.70 -1.01 11.18
C ALA A 168 -5.10 -0.42 10.92
N LYS A 169 -6.16 -1.25 10.90
CA LYS A 169 -7.55 -0.85 10.60
C LYS A 169 -8.22 -0.08 11.73
#